data_d98c26691ca157fe6aa18b2d48db80d2
#
_entry.id   d98c26691ca157fe6aa18b2d48db80d2
#
_cell.length_a   1.000
_cell.length_b   1.000
_cell.length_c   1.000
_cell.angle_alpha   90.00
_cell.angle_beta   90.00
_cell.angle_gamma   90.00
#
_symmetry.space_group_name_H-M   'P 1'
#
loop_
_entity.id
_entity.type
_entity.pdbx_description
1 polymer ?
#
loop_
_entity_poly.entity_id
_entity_poly.type
_entity_poly.pdbx_seq_one_letter_code
_entity_poly.pdbx_strand_id
1 'polypeptide(L)'
;MNKIIIIFIIFALSLIIGYVLYTNISILPLDFLNMLRSFRDTGQEITKSAERTAGIPLNAKIHDSNFIVEEFVTGLSQPTAMTFVGNDILILEKNTGYVKLIRDKEIISKPLLEFEVVSTNESGLLGITSYQNDVYIYVTESDDGVKIGNNIYRYTWDGNNLIDQQLVNTLSNESSWHNGGSMTVDLNGQVFAVIGDQMGGGREGTKNDLRLLQNHNNGDFDDSGVILKVALKPEIIKPMLDENPLLHYHAIGIRNSFGLTVDPLTGNLWDTENGPEDFDEINLVNSGFNSGWDIAMGPITEEQNSKILSIEGFQYSDPEFSWERTVAPTG
;
A
#
# COMPACT_ATOMS: atom_id res chain seq x y z
N MET A 1 -13.06 -53.66 19.22
CA MET A 1 -13.85 -52.69 18.47
C MET A 1 -13.27 -52.56 17.08
N ASN A 2 -14.03 -52.76 16.03
CA ASN A 2 -13.53 -52.89 14.65
C ASN A 2 -13.01 -51.52 14.19
N LYS A 3 -11.81 -51.44 13.57
CA LYS A 3 -11.22 -50.17 13.08
C LYS A 3 -12.19 -49.33 12.23
N ILE A 4 -13.06 -50.02 11.47
CA ILE A 4 -14.11 -49.40 10.65
C ILE A 4 -15.13 -48.65 11.52
N ILE A 5 -15.54 -49.22 12.67
CA ILE A 5 -16.49 -48.58 13.60
C ILE A 5 -15.88 -47.32 14.22
N ILE A 6 -14.59 -47.34 14.54
CA ILE A 6 -13.88 -46.16 15.07
C ILE A 6 -13.83 -45.03 14.04
N ILE A 7 -13.53 -45.34 12.78
CA ILE A 7 -13.49 -44.33 11.69
C ILE A 7 -14.89 -43.73 11.49
N PHE A 8 -15.95 -44.54 11.51
CA PHE A 8 -17.32 -44.03 11.39
C PHE A 8 -17.73 -43.14 12.57
N ILE A 9 -17.33 -43.48 13.79
CA ILE A 9 -17.59 -42.64 14.98
C ILE A 9 -16.84 -41.31 14.89
N ILE A 10 -15.58 -41.31 14.47
CA ILE A 10 -14.81 -40.09 14.29
C ILE A 10 -15.45 -39.21 13.20
N PHE A 11 -15.85 -39.79 12.07
CA PHE A 11 -16.50 -39.08 10.99
C PHE A 11 -17.86 -38.49 11.40
N ALA A 12 -18.68 -39.25 12.12
CA ALA A 12 -19.96 -38.79 12.64
C ALA A 12 -19.79 -37.67 13.68
N LEU A 13 -18.81 -37.80 14.59
CA LEU A 13 -18.46 -36.74 15.53
C LEU A 13 -17.98 -35.46 14.84
N SER A 14 -17.17 -35.56 13.80
CA SER A 14 -16.72 -34.40 13.03
C SER A 14 -17.87 -33.69 12.30
N LEU A 15 -18.84 -34.43 11.77
CA LEU A 15 -20.06 -33.86 11.18
C LEU A 15 -20.97 -33.18 12.21
N ILE A 16 -21.12 -33.77 13.40
CA ILE A 16 -21.91 -33.18 14.49
C ILE A 16 -21.23 -31.89 14.99
N ILE A 17 -19.93 -31.91 15.20
CA ILE A 17 -19.18 -30.73 15.60
C ILE A 17 -19.26 -29.64 14.51
N GLY A 18 -19.13 -30.01 13.24
CA GLY A 18 -19.30 -29.10 12.12
C GLY A 18 -20.69 -28.46 12.05
N TYR A 19 -21.76 -29.28 12.31
CA TYR A 19 -23.14 -28.79 12.35
C TYR A 19 -23.39 -27.86 13.54
N VAL A 20 -22.89 -28.21 14.73
CA VAL A 20 -23.01 -27.39 15.94
C VAL A 20 -22.24 -26.05 15.76
N LEU A 21 -21.07 -26.08 15.19
CA LEU A 21 -20.32 -24.86 14.86
C LEU A 21 -21.04 -24.02 13.82
N TYR A 22 -21.62 -24.62 12.80
CA TYR A 22 -22.39 -23.93 11.77
C TYR A 22 -23.65 -23.25 12.31
N THR A 23 -24.38 -23.92 13.19
CA THR A 23 -25.65 -23.42 13.77
C THR A 23 -25.44 -22.40 14.90
N ASN A 24 -24.25 -22.37 15.52
CA ASN A 24 -23.92 -21.48 16.64
C ASN A 24 -22.78 -20.51 16.28
N ILE A 25 -22.56 -20.24 15.00
CA ILE A 25 -21.46 -19.41 14.53
C ILE A 25 -21.50 -17.98 15.11
N SER A 26 -22.72 -17.52 15.45
CA SER A 26 -22.95 -16.21 16.08
C SER A 26 -22.55 -16.14 17.57
N ILE A 27 -22.20 -17.28 18.18
CA ILE A 27 -21.81 -17.37 19.61
C ILE A 27 -20.28 -17.40 19.74
N LEU A 28 -19.56 -17.65 18.64
CA LEU A 28 -18.09 -17.67 18.67
C LEU A 28 -17.54 -16.24 18.84
N PRO A 29 -16.52 -16.06 19.70
CA PRO A 29 -15.83 -14.79 19.80
C PRO A 29 -15.38 -14.29 18.42
N LEU A 30 -15.50 -12.98 18.18
CA LEU A 30 -15.15 -12.36 16.91
C LEU A 30 -13.70 -12.68 16.50
N ASP A 31 -12.80 -12.69 17.48
CA ASP A 31 -11.38 -13.03 17.29
C ASP A 31 -11.17 -14.46 16.77
N PHE A 32 -11.96 -15.42 17.25
CA PHE A 32 -11.91 -16.80 16.77
C PHE A 32 -12.45 -16.93 15.33
N LEU A 33 -13.49 -16.18 15.00
CA LEU A 33 -14.03 -16.12 13.63
C LEU A 33 -13.03 -15.47 12.66
N ASN A 34 -12.36 -14.42 13.11
CA ASN A 34 -11.32 -13.75 12.33
C ASN A 34 -10.10 -14.64 12.13
N MET A 35 -9.68 -15.38 13.15
CA MET A 35 -8.63 -16.40 13.05
C MET A 35 -9.01 -17.50 12.03
N LEU A 36 -10.24 -18.02 12.04
CA LEU A 36 -10.69 -19.01 11.06
C LEU A 36 -10.75 -18.47 9.64
N ARG A 37 -11.14 -17.19 9.46
CA ARG A 37 -11.12 -16.51 8.16
C ARG A 37 -9.68 -16.35 7.66
N SER A 38 -8.76 -15.91 8.50
CA SER A 38 -7.33 -15.81 8.20
C SER A 38 -6.75 -17.14 7.71
N PHE A 39 -7.03 -18.26 8.39
CA PHE A 39 -6.60 -19.60 7.94
C PHE A 39 -7.18 -20.00 6.58
N ARG A 40 -8.45 -19.65 6.33
CA ARG A 40 -9.09 -19.94 5.04
C ARG A 40 -8.45 -19.14 3.91
N ASP A 41 -8.23 -17.84 4.15
CA ASP A 41 -7.72 -16.92 3.15
C ASP A 41 -6.24 -17.21 2.85
N THR A 42 -5.42 -17.50 3.87
CA THR A 42 -4.03 -17.97 3.71
C THR A 42 -3.96 -19.28 2.92
N GLY A 43 -4.85 -20.22 3.18
CA GLY A 43 -4.92 -21.49 2.45
C GLY A 43 -5.29 -21.32 0.98
N GLN A 44 -6.16 -20.35 0.65
CA GLN A 44 -6.52 -20.04 -0.73
C GLN A 44 -5.43 -19.25 -1.47
N GLU A 45 -4.69 -18.38 -0.79
CA GLU A 45 -3.56 -17.67 -1.39
C GLU A 45 -2.37 -18.58 -1.67
N ILE A 46 -2.04 -19.50 -0.76
CA ILE A 46 -0.97 -20.49 -0.97
C ILE A 46 -1.27 -21.40 -2.18
N THR A 47 -2.52 -21.85 -2.34
CA THR A 47 -2.92 -22.64 -3.50
C THR A 47 -2.93 -21.85 -4.80
N LYS A 48 -3.36 -20.58 -4.78
CA LYS A 48 -3.30 -19.69 -5.95
C LYS A 48 -1.87 -19.28 -6.31
N SER A 49 -1.00 -19.09 -5.32
CA SER A 49 0.42 -18.79 -5.54
C SER A 49 1.17 -19.98 -6.16
N ALA A 50 0.92 -21.20 -5.69
CA ALA A 50 1.54 -22.41 -6.25
C ALA A 50 1.10 -22.72 -7.69
N GLU A 51 -0.13 -22.36 -8.08
CA GLU A 51 -0.61 -22.53 -9.46
C GLU A 51 -0.05 -21.45 -10.42
N ARG A 52 0.34 -20.28 -9.92
CA ARG A 52 0.93 -19.21 -10.71
C ARG A 52 2.41 -19.40 -11.06
N THR A 53 3.11 -20.31 -10.38
CA THR A 53 4.54 -20.59 -10.64
C THR A 53 4.79 -21.52 -11.84
N ALA A 54 3.76 -22.13 -12.42
CA ALA A 54 3.88 -22.81 -13.69
C ALA A 54 3.72 -21.77 -14.81
N GLY A 55 4.79 -21.40 -15.48
CA GLY A 55 4.90 -20.31 -16.45
C GLY A 55 3.63 -20.06 -17.27
N ILE A 56 2.92 -18.99 -16.93
CA ILE A 56 1.77 -18.54 -17.73
C ILE A 56 2.37 -18.05 -19.05
N PRO A 57 1.97 -18.60 -20.22
CA PRO A 57 2.42 -18.07 -21.49
C PRO A 57 2.12 -16.57 -21.53
N LEU A 58 3.10 -15.77 -21.92
CA LEU A 58 2.94 -14.32 -22.05
C LEU A 58 1.97 -14.03 -23.20
N ASN A 59 0.66 -14.13 -22.95
CA ASN A 59 -0.40 -13.79 -23.90
C ASN A 59 -0.74 -12.28 -23.82
N ALA A 60 0.29 -11.45 -23.66
CA ALA A 60 0.10 -10.01 -23.67
C ALA A 60 -0.39 -9.56 -25.05
N LYS A 61 -1.56 -8.91 -25.08
CA LYS A 61 -2.10 -8.32 -26.31
C LYS A 61 -1.64 -6.87 -26.40
N ILE A 62 -0.77 -6.61 -27.38
CA ILE A 62 -0.25 -5.27 -27.64
C ILE A 62 -1.09 -4.64 -28.75
N HIS A 63 -1.59 -3.43 -28.51
CA HIS A 63 -2.39 -2.68 -29.48
C HIS A 63 -1.52 -1.82 -30.42
N ASP A 64 -0.36 -1.37 -29.95
CA ASP A 64 0.59 -0.56 -30.71
C ASP A 64 1.75 -1.44 -31.15
N SER A 65 1.95 -1.59 -32.47
CA SER A 65 3.00 -2.42 -33.07
C SER A 65 4.42 -1.88 -32.86
N ASN A 66 4.59 -0.67 -32.33
CA ASN A 66 5.89 -0.11 -31.99
C ASN A 66 6.43 -0.67 -30.66
N PHE A 67 5.60 -1.37 -29.88
CA PHE A 67 5.99 -1.97 -28.61
C PHE A 67 6.01 -3.50 -28.70
N ILE A 68 6.86 -4.10 -27.89
CA ILE A 68 6.89 -5.54 -27.61
C ILE A 68 6.83 -5.77 -26.12
N VAL A 69 6.32 -6.93 -25.72
CA VAL A 69 6.38 -7.39 -24.32
C VAL A 69 7.32 -8.57 -24.25
N GLU A 70 8.31 -8.48 -23.39
CA GLU A 70 9.29 -9.54 -23.15
C GLU A 70 9.25 -9.95 -21.67
N GLU A 71 9.40 -11.23 -21.40
CA GLU A 71 9.67 -11.73 -20.07
C GLU A 71 11.13 -11.40 -19.73
N PHE A 72 11.33 -10.57 -18.69
CA PHE A 72 12.66 -10.08 -18.32
C PHE A 72 13.35 -11.01 -17.32
N VAL A 73 12.64 -11.39 -16.25
CA VAL A 73 13.04 -12.36 -15.24
C VAL A 73 11.83 -13.13 -14.73
N THR A 74 12.08 -14.33 -14.18
CA THR A 74 11.06 -15.19 -13.56
C THR A 74 11.51 -15.63 -12.17
N GLY A 75 10.57 -16.13 -11.35
CA GLY A 75 10.90 -16.69 -10.03
C GLY A 75 10.82 -15.68 -8.87
N LEU A 76 10.23 -14.51 -9.11
CA LEU A 76 9.87 -13.56 -8.05
C LEU A 76 8.58 -13.99 -7.34
N SER A 77 8.51 -13.75 -6.04
CA SER A 77 7.34 -14.04 -5.21
C SER A 77 6.59 -12.74 -4.89
N GLN A 78 5.44 -12.52 -5.53
CA GLN A 78 4.59 -11.35 -5.31
C GLN A 78 5.36 -10.01 -5.36
N PRO A 79 6.00 -9.68 -6.49
CA PRO A 79 6.70 -8.41 -6.64
C PRO A 79 5.70 -7.25 -6.58
N THR A 80 6.01 -6.19 -5.81
CA THR A 80 5.15 -5.02 -5.63
C THR A 80 5.71 -3.77 -6.31
N ALA A 81 6.98 -3.50 -6.12
CA ALA A 81 7.61 -2.29 -6.63
C ALA A 81 9.06 -2.53 -6.99
N MET A 82 9.60 -1.70 -7.87
CA MET A 82 10.99 -1.74 -8.28
C MET A 82 11.56 -0.34 -8.48
N THR A 83 12.88 -0.23 -8.39
CA THR A 83 13.62 0.99 -8.75
C THR A 83 14.93 0.64 -9.43
N PHE A 84 15.47 1.59 -10.20
CA PHE A 84 16.77 1.44 -10.84
C PHE A 84 17.85 2.12 -10.00
N VAL A 85 18.99 1.45 -9.83
CA VAL A 85 20.20 2.00 -9.22
C VAL A 85 21.38 1.78 -10.17
N GLY A 86 21.69 2.79 -10.97
CA GLY A 86 22.58 2.62 -12.12
C GLY A 86 21.97 1.68 -13.16
N ASN A 87 22.66 0.55 -13.45
CA ASN A 87 22.17 -0.48 -14.36
C ASN A 87 21.45 -1.66 -13.67
N ASP A 88 21.42 -1.63 -12.34
CA ASP A 88 20.81 -2.67 -11.54
C ASP A 88 19.35 -2.34 -11.24
N ILE A 89 18.54 -3.37 -10.98
CA ILE A 89 17.16 -3.22 -10.54
C ILE A 89 17.03 -3.78 -9.12
N LEU A 90 16.49 -2.99 -8.22
CA LEU A 90 16.03 -3.45 -6.92
C LEU A 90 14.54 -3.70 -6.98
N ILE A 91 14.10 -4.87 -6.54
CA ILE A 91 12.70 -5.26 -6.57
C ILE A 91 12.27 -5.79 -5.21
N LEU A 92 11.04 -5.47 -4.83
CA LEU A 92 10.44 -5.86 -3.57
C LEU A 92 9.56 -7.08 -3.74
N GLU A 93 9.65 -8.03 -2.80
CA GLU A 93 8.70 -9.12 -2.65
C GLU A 93 7.82 -8.89 -1.42
N LYS A 94 6.53 -8.63 -1.67
CA LYS A 94 5.55 -8.15 -0.68
C LYS A 94 5.51 -8.97 0.60
N ASN A 95 5.37 -10.31 0.45
CA ASN A 95 5.07 -11.20 1.57
C ASN A 95 6.32 -11.81 2.20
N THR A 96 7.41 -11.92 1.45
CA THR A 96 8.68 -12.44 1.97
C THR A 96 9.49 -11.38 2.71
N GLY A 97 9.17 -10.09 2.48
CA GLY A 97 9.97 -8.98 3.01
C GLY A 97 11.33 -8.83 2.33
N TYR A 98 11.57 -9.50 1.21
CA TYR A 98 12.86 -9.50 0.54
C TYR A 98 13.02 -8.32 -0.42
N VAL A 99 14.17 -7.66 -0.32
CA VAL A 99 14.67 -6.77 -1.36
C VAL A 99 15.64 -7.56 -2.23
N LYS A 100 15.26 -7.83 -3.46
CA LYS A 100 16.05 -8.59 -4.43
C LYS A 100 16.82 -7.67 -5.37
N LEU A 101 17.98 -8.14 -5.78
CA LEU A 101 18.81 -7.50 -6.80
C LEU A 101 18.67 -8.28 -8.11
N ILE A 102 18.38 -7.56 -9.19
CA ILE A 102 18.47 -8.07 -10.55
C ILE A 102 19.62 -7.36 -11.22
N ARG A 103 20.60 -8.13 -11.67
CA ARG A 103 21.81 -7.68 -12.39
C ARG A 103 22.02 -8.55 -13.62
N ASP A 104 22.28 -7.94 -14.77
CA ASP A 104 22.50 -8.65 -16.02
C ASP A 104 21.37 -9.63 -16.40
N LYS A 105 20.11 -9.26 -16.12
CA LYS A 105 18.90 -10.07 -16.28
C LYS A 105 18.83 -11.34 -15.40
N GLU A 106 19.62 -11.40 -14.33
CA GLU A 106 19.61 -12.50 -13.38
C GLU A 106 19.24 -12.01 -11.98
N ILE A 107 18.40 -12.79 -11.28
CA ILE A 107 18.08 -12.54 -9.87
C ILE A 107 19.25 -13.05 -9.04
N ILE A 108 19.89 -12.16 -8.27
CA ILE A 108 20.90 -12.55 -7.30
C ILE A 108 20.22 -13.34 -6.18
N SER A 109 20.70 -14.56 -5.95
CA SER A 109 20.06 -15.56 -5.07
C SER A 109 19.88 -15.09 -3.62
N LYS A 110 20.88 -14.37 -3.09
CA LYS A 110 20.80 -13.80 -1.74
C LYS A 110 20.08 -12.46 -1.80
N PRO A 111 19.02 -12.25 -1.00
CA PRO A 111 18.39 -10.92 -0.92
C PRO A 111 19.37 -9.90 -0.33
N LEU A 112 19.23 -8.64 -0.74
CA LEU A 112 20.00 -7.53 -0.16
C LEU A 112 19.55 -7.22 1.27
N LEU A 113 18.23 -7.27 1.49
CA LEU A 113 17.60 -7.08 2.79
C LEU A 113 16.47 -8.07 2.96
N GLU A 114 16.16 -8.34 4.23
CA GLU A 114 15.02 -9.15 4.68
C GLU A 114 14.35 -8.40 5.82
N PHE A 115 13.10 -7.95 5.60
CA PHE A 115 12.26 -7.34 6.61
C PHE A 115 11.30 -8.38 7.18
N GLU A 116 11.07 -8.34 8.48
CA GLU A 116 9.94 -9.03 9.05
C GLU A 116 8.67 -8.22 8.79
N VAL A 117 7.73 -8.78 8.02
CA VAL A 117 6.56 -8.07 7.53
C VAL A 117 5.24 -8.70 7.98
N VAL A 118 4.25 -7.84 8.28
CA VAL A 118 2.85 -8.26 8.19
C VAL A 118 2.43 -8.11 6.74
N SER A 119 1.93 -9.19 6.13
CA SER A 119 1.58 -9.21 4.70
C SER A 119 0.08 -9.45 4.44
N THR A 120 -0.76 -9.24 5.45
CA THR A 120 -2.22 -9.36 5.32
C THR A 120 -2.79 -8.19 4.51
N ASN A 121 -3.75 -8.47 3.62
CA ASN A 121 -4.42 -7.48 2.78
C ASN A 121 -3.41 -6.61 2.01
N GLU A 122 -3.40 -5.30 2.25
CA GLU A 122 -2.51 -4.34 1.58
C GLU A 122 -1.23 -4.04 2.38
N SER A 123 -0.97 -4.78 3.47
CA SER A 123 0.27 -4.68 4.24
C SER A 123 1.41 -5.49 3.61
N GLY A 124 2.65 -5.16 3.93
CA GLY A 124 3.85 -5.89 3.46
C GLY A 124 5.02 -4.99 3.13
N LEU A 125 5.92 -5.49 2.29
CA LEU A 125 6.98 -4.69 1.68
C LEU A 125 6.41 -4.02 0.42
N LEU A 126 6.16 -2.68 0.47
CA LEU A 126 5.22 -2.04 -0.42
C LEU A 126 5.84 -1.12 -1.46
N GLY A 127 6.79 -0.27 -1.07
CA GLY A 127 7.31 0.76 -1.96
C GLY A 127 8.82 0.92 -1.92
N ILE A 128 9.38 1.30 -3.06
CA ILE A 128 10.80 1.60 -3.21
C ILE A 128 10.97 2.71 -4.25
N THR A 129 11.85 3.65 -3.96
CA THR A 129 12.34 4.62 -4.94
C THR A 129 13.80 4.92 -4.68
N SER A 130 14.48 5.54 -5.64
CA SER A 130 15.90 5.89 -5.49
C SER A 130 16.19 7.26 -6.09
N TYR A 131 17.11 7.97 -5.46
CA TYR A 131 17.69 9.20 -5.98
C TYR A 131 19.20 9.19 -5.80
N GLN A 132 19.95 9.21 -6.89
CA GLN A 132 21.39 8.97 -6.87
C GLN A 132 21.75 7.63 -6.22
N ASN A 133 22.46 7.65 -5.10
CA ASN A 133 22.81 6.45 -4.32
C ASN A 133 21.87 6.20 -3.12
N ASP A 134 20.92 7.09 -2.87
CA ASP A 134 19.96 6.91 -1.80
C ASP A 134 18.80 6.05 -2.28
N VAL A 135 18.42 5.05 -1.48
CA VAL A 135 17.30 4.15 -1.71
C VAL A 135 16.34 4.25 -0.54
N TYR A 136 15.08 4.50 -0.84
CA TYR A 136 14.02 4.62 0.14
C TYR A 136 13.07 3.43 0.02
N ILE A 137 12.73 2.83 1.15
CA ILE A 137 11.90 1.62 1.22
C ILE A 137 10.75 1.84 2.21
N TYR A 138 9.53 1.58 1.76
CA TYR A 138 8.31 1.61 2.57
C TYR A 138 7.90 0.18 2.92
N VAL A 139 7.72 -0.11 4.21
CA VAL A 139 7.41 -1.44 4.72
C VAL A 139 6.38 -1.39 5.85
N THR A 140 5.41 -2.33 5.83
CA THR A 140 4.59 -2.65 7.01
C THR A 140 5.35 -3.68 7.85
N GLU A 141 6.06 -3.19 8.84
CA GLU A 141 7.00 -3.98 9.64
C GLU A 141 6.29 -4.69 10.80
N SER A 142 6.79 -5.85 11.17
CA SER A 142 6.33 -6.62 12.32
C SER A 142 7.48 -7.02 13.24
N ASP A 143 7.10 -7.38 14.47
CA ASP A 143 7.93 -8.05 15.45
C ASP A 143 7.14 -9.24 15.97
N ASP A 144 7.66 -10.44 15.77
CA ASP A 144 6.97 -11.71 16.10
C ASP A 144 5.55 -11.81 15.50
N GLY A 145 5.37 -11.31 14.25
CA GLY A 145 4.08 -11.29 13.55
C GLY A 145 3.09 -10.21 14.03
N VAL A 146 3.49 -9.36 14.96
CA VAL A 146 2.70 -8.22 15.43
C VAL A 146 3.13 -6.98 14.66
N LYS A 147 2.17 -6.33 13.97
CA LYS A 147 2.42 -5.09 13.24
C LYS A 147 2.93 -4.00 14.20
N ILE A 148 4.11 -3.44 13.89
CA ILE A 148 4.72 -2.37 14.68
C ILE A 148 4.68 -1.01 13.99
N GLY A 149 4.53 -0.94 12.69
CA GLY A 149 4.39 0.32 11.98
C GLY A 149 4.44 0.20 10.46
N ASN A 150 4.02 1.26 9.80
CA ASN A 150 4.38 1.54 8.42
C ASN A 150 5.61 2.43 8.45
N ASN A 151 6.77 1.87 8.13
CA ASN A 151 8.05 2.54 8.26
C ASN A 151 8.65 2.87 6.90
N ILE A 152 9.29 4.03 6.80
CA ILE A 152 10.10 4.39 5.65
C ILE A 152 11.55 4.45 6.10
N TYR A 153 12.38 3.63 5.45
CA TYR A 153 13.82 3.60 5.65
C TYR A 153 14.55 4.20 4.47
N ARG A 154 15.66 4.89 4.74
CA ARG A 154 16.65 5.29 3.76
C ARG A 154 17.90 4.42 3.92
N TYR A 155 18.45 4.01 2.79
CA TYR A 155 19.73 3.29 2.67
C TYR A 155 20.63 3.99 1.68
N THR A 156 21.92 3.72 1.76
CA THR A 156 22.89 4.07 0.72
C THR A 156 23.24 2.85 -0.12
N TRP A 157 23.12 2.94 -1.42
CA TRP A 157 23.60 1.93 -2.37
C TRP A 157 25.10 2.07 -2.60
N ASP A 158 25.91 1.07 -2.23
CA ASP A 158 27.38 1.07 -2.42
C ASP A 158 27.83 0.43 -3.75
N GLY A 159 26.88 0.02 -4.59
CA GLY A 159 27.13 -0.74 -5.83
C GLY A 159 26.91 -2.24 -5.70
N ASN A 160 26.79 -2.78 -4.46
CA ASN A 160 26.54 -4.18 -4.20
C ASN A 160 25.59 -4.44 -3.03
N ASN A 161 25.49 -3.50 -2.09
CA ASN A 161 24.71 -3.65 -0.86
C ASN A 161 23.95 -2.37 -0.55
N LEU A 162 22.87 -2.52 0.21
CA LEU A 162 22.19 -1.45 0.88
C LEU A 162 22.78 -1.30 2.29
N ILE A 163 23.43 -0.17 2.56
CA ILE A 163 24.14 0.12 3.81
C ILE A 163 23.58 1.39 4.47
N ASP A 164 24.03 1.72 5.67
CA ASP A 164 23.69 2.97 6.39
C ASP A 164 22.17 3.16 6.59
N GLN A 165 21.48 2.12 7.08
CA GLN A 165 20.05 2.14 7.37
C GLN A 165 19.68 3.30 8.30
N GLN A 166 18.69 4.09 7.88
CA GLN A 166 18.11 5.17 8.67
C GLN A 166 16.59 5.09 8.60
N LEU A 167 15.92 5.04 9.76
CA LEU A 167 14.47 5.22 9.83
C LEU A 167 14.16 6.70 9.61
N VAL A 168 13.43 7.04 8.55
CA VAL A 168 13.10 8.44 8.21
C VAL A 168 11.68 8.83 8.57
N ASN A 169 10.72 7.90 8.47
CA ASN A 169 9.33 8.12 8.90
C ASN A 169 8.76 6.86 9.53
N THR A 170 7.90 7.04 10.52
CA THR A 170 6.97 6.03 11.02
C THR A 170 5.57 6.59 10.87
N LEU A 171 4.74 5.89 10.10
CA LEU A 171 3.40 6.32 9.72
C LEU A 171 2.34 5.52 10.47
N SER A 172 1.08 5.96 10.36
CA SER A 172 -0.05 5.28 10.96
C SER A 172 -0.11 3.79 10.57
N ASN A 173 -0.53 2.95 11.51
CA ASN A 173 -0.60 1.50 11.35
C ASN A 173 -1.94 0.90 11.81
N GLU A 174 -2.99 1.69 11.81
CA GLU A 174 -4.28 1.36 12.40
C GLU A 174 -5.02 0.22 11.67
N SER A 175 -4.73 0.05 10.37
CA SER A 175 -5.41 -0.92 9.52
C SER A 175 -4.43 -1.77 8.70
N SER A 176 -4.91 -2.89 8.17
CA SER A 176 -4.23 -3.65 7.11
C SER A 176 -4.68 -3.25 5.70
N TRP A 177 -5.62 -2.30 5.58
CA TRP A 177 -6.13 -1.78 4.32
C TRP A 177 -5.67 -0.34 4.12
N HIS A 178 -5.58 0.08 2.86
CA HIS A 178 -5.19 1.42 2.43
C HIS A 178 -3.85 1.87 3.04
N ASN A 179 -2.90 0.95 3.09
CA ASN A 179 -1.57 1.21 3.65
C ASN A 179 -0.68 2.04 2.70
N GLY A 180 -1.13 2.29 1.46
CA GLY A 180 -0.35 3.04 0.50
C GLY A 180 0.96 2.34 0.13
N GLY A 181 2.07 3.06 0.27
CA GLY A 181 3.42 2.55 0.02
C GLY A 181 3.98 2.98 -1.32
N SER A 182 3.17 3.45 -2.26
CA SER A 182 3.71 3.99 -3.51
C SER A 182 4.62 5.19 -3.25
N MET A 183 5.78 5.20 -3.89
CA MET A 183 6.83 6.21 -3.70
C MET A 183 7.39 6.68 -5.04
N THR A 184 7.73 7.95 -5.09
CA THR A 184 8.43 8.55 -6.24
C THR A 184 9.38 9.65 -5.79
N VAL A 185 10.20 10.15 -6.71
CA VAL A 185 11.14 11.24 -6.47
C VAL A 185 11.00 12.29 -7.58
N ASP A 186 10.99 13.56 -7.19
CA ASP A 186 10.98 14.65 -8.17
C ASP A 186 12.38 14.92 -8.77
N LEU A 187 12.41 15.82 -9.74
CA LEU A 187 13.65 16.21 -10.45
C LEU A 187 14.68 16.88 -9.53
N ASN A 188 14.29 17.35 -8.36
CA ASN A 188 15.14 18.00 -7.37
C ASN A 188 15.61 17.05 -6.26
N GLY A 189 15.14 15.80 -6.28
CA GLY A 189 15.45 14.79 -5.26
C GLY A 189 14.49 14.76 -4.08
N GLN A 190 13.37 15.52 -4.10
CA GLN A 190 12.35 15.38 -3.08
C GLN A 190 11.61 14.05 -3.28
N VAL A 191 11.65 13.20 -2.27
CA VAL A 191 10.92 11.93 -2.25
C VAL A 191 9.52 12.17 -1.72
N PHE A 192 8.54 11.55 -2.39
CA PHE A 192 7.15 11.52 -1.98
C PHE A 192 6.73 10.08 -1.68
N ALA A 193 5.86 9.91 -0.69
CA ALA A 193 5.24 8.64 -0.34
C ALA A 193 3.76 8.86 -0.04
N VAL A 194 2.92 7.92 -0.44
CA VAL A 194 1.48 7.96 -0.14
C VAL A 194 1.12 6.96 0.94
N ILE A 195 0.21 7.35 1.80
CA ILE A 195 -0.55 6.49 2.70
C ILE A 195 -2.03 6.85 2.57
N GLY A 196 -2.90 5.84 2.48
CA GLY A 196 -4.33 6.05 2.37
C GLY A 196 -5.00 6.31 3.72
N ASP A 197 -6.33 6.36 3.70
CA ASP A 197 -7.19 6.67 4.85
C ASP A 197 -7.24 5.54 5.91
N GLN A 198 -6.60 4.43 5.64
CA GLN A 198 -6.60 3.23 6.49
C GLN A 198 -8.00 2.75 6.86
N MET A 199 -8.96 2.89 5.92
CA MET A 199 -10.38 2.57 6.11
C MET A 199 -11.08 3.38 7.21
N GLY A 200 -10.54 4.54 7.62
CA GLY A 200 -11.15 5.43 8.59
C GLY A 200 -12.47 6.06 8.11
N GLY A 201 -12.69 6.10 6.81
CA GLY A 201 -13.87 6.69 6.14
C GLY A 201 -15.01 5.72 5.88
N GLY A 202 -15.56 5.06 6.87
CA GLY A 202 -16.98 4.76 6.82
C GLY A 202 -17.49 3.42 6.31
N ARG A 203 -16.70 2.38 6.04
CA ARG A 203 -17.29 1.07 5.72
C ARG A 203 -17.55 0.17 6.91
N GLU A 204 -16.77 0.23 7.97
CA GLU A 204 -17.00 -0.52 9.20
C GLU A 204 -16.53 0.24 10.46
N GLY A 205 -15.87 1.37 10.30
CA GLY A 205 -15.50 2.27 11.38
C GLY A 205 -16.72 3.10 11.81
N THR A 206 -16.79 3.41 13.03
CA THR A 206 -17.77 4.38 13.54
C THR A 206 -17.63 5.66 12.73
N LYS A 207 -18.73 6.25 12.29
CA LYS A 207 -18.84 7.56 11.60
C LYS A 207 -18.17 8.74 12.32
N ASN A 208 -17.38 8.47 13.33
CA ASN A 208 -16.67 9.41 14.20
C ASN A 208 -15.16 9.16 14.21
N ASP A 209 -14.62 8.39 13.25
CA ASP A 209 -13.18 8.21 13.17
C ASP A 209 -12.55 9.43 12.52
N LEU A 210 -12.06 10.34 13.36
CA LEU A 210 -11.58 11.67 13.01
C LEU A 210 -10.16 11.69 12.43
N ARG A 211 -9.63 10.53 12.04
CA ARG A 211 -8.26 10.38 11.58
C ARG A 211 -8.01 10.86 10.16
N LEU A 212 -9.09 11.14 9.41
CA LEU A 212 -8.96 11.72 8.08
C LEU A 212 -8.62 13.20 8.19
N LEU A 213 -7.65 13.65 7.43
CA LEU A 213 -7.26 15.08 7.42
C LEU A 213 -8.41 16.00 7.04
N GLN A 214 -9.37 15.55 6.23
CA GLN A 214 -10.60 16.29 5.94
C GLN A 214 -11.45 16.55 7.19
N ASN A 215 -11.39 15.67 8.18
CA ASN A 215 -12.11 15.79 9.45
C ASN A 215 -11.28 16.42 10.56
N HIS A 216 -10.17 17.03 10.24
CA HIS A 216 -9.18 17.57 11.17
C HIS A 216 -9.71 18.62 12.17
N ASN A 217 -10.93 19.09 12.05
CA ASN A 217 -11.52 20.10 12.96
C ASN A 217 -11.45 19.74 14.47
N ASN A 218 -11.15 18.50 14.82
CA ASN A 218 -11.19 18.02 16.21
C ASN A 218 -9.99 17.14 16.62
N GLY A 219 -8.94 17.00 15.83
CA GLY A 219 -7.82 16.11 16.16
C GLY A 219 -6.47 16.59 15.60
N ASP A 220 -5.42 15.97 16.05
CA ASP A 220 -4.07 16.16 15.51
C ASP A 220 -3.93 15.46 14.15
N PHE A 221 -3.01 15.93 13.31
CA PHE A 221 -2.64 15.23 12.06
C PHE A 221 -2.03 13.87 12.41
N ASP A 222 -2.51 12.81 11.78
CA ASP A 222 -2.08 11.43 12.06
C ASP A 222 -1.35 10.74 10.91
N ASP A 223 -0.98 11.47 9.88
CA ASP A 223 -0.32 10.97 8.68
C ASP A 223 -1.15 9.96 7.86
N SER A 224 -2.48 9.90 8.01
CA SER A 224 -3.34 9.09 7.13
C SER A 224 -4.02 9.94 6.07
N GLY A 225 -4.32 9.32 4.90
CA GLY A 225 -4.98 10.01 3.79
C GLY A 225 -4.14 11.13 3.16
N VAL A 226 -2.83 10.93 3.01
CA VAL A 226 -1.90 11.98 2.60
C VAL A 226 -0.84 11.50 1.60
N ILE A 227 -0.28 12.46 0.86
CA ILE A 227 1.00 12.30 0.18
C ILE A 227 2.04 13.09 0.95
N LEU A 228 3.02 12.40 1.50
CA LEU A 228 4.08 12.95 2.34
C LEU A 228 5.27 13.40 1.51
N LYS A 229 5.93 14.48 1.97
CA LYS A 229 7.30 14.80 1.61
C LYS A 229 8.23 14.04 2.55
N VAL A 230 8.84 12.97 2.09
CA VAL A 230 9.78 12.18 2.87
C VAL A 230 11.03 13.01 3.12
N ALA A 231 11.45 13.12 4.37
CA ALA A 231 12.61 13.94 4.69
C ALA A 231 13.89 13.26 4.26
N LEU A 232 14.75 14.05 3.65
CA LEU A 232 16.12 13.65 3.32
C LEU A 232 17.02 13.64 4.57
N LYS A 233 16.60 14.34 5.66
CA LYS A 233 17.30 14.42 6.95
C LYS A 233 16.32 14.34 8.11
N PRO A 234 16.32 13.24 8.88
CA PRO A 234 15.34 12.95 9.94
C PRO A 234 15.28 13.99 11.06
N GLU A 235 16.36 14.68 11.32
CA GLU A 235 16.49 15.65 12.42
C GLU A 235 15.68 16.94 12.24
N ILE A 236 15.09 17.18 11.08
CA ILE A 236 14.44 18.45 10.74
C ILE A 236 12.90 18.39 10.87
N ILE A 237 12.29 17.21 11.01
CA ILE A 237 10.84 17.04 10.77
C ILE A 237 9.96 17.36 11.99
N LYS A 238 10.35 16.98 13.19
CA LYS A 238 9.44 17.08 14.35
C LYS A 238 9.04 18.49 14.82
N PRO A 239 9.88 19.53 14.70
CA PRO A 239 9.49 20.88 15.13
C PRO A 239 8.65 21.66 14.12
N MET A 240 8.54 21.20 12.85
CA MET A 240 7.97 21.99 11.76
C MET A 240 6.49 21.71 11.50
N LEU A 241 5.94 20.62 12.02
CA LEU A 241 4.51 20.26 11.87
C LEU A 241 3.55 21.29 12.48
N ASP A 242 3.97 21.93 13.57
CA ASP A 242 3.14 22.90 14.28
C ASP A 242 3.01 24.25 13.58
N GLU A 243 3.90 24.56 12.58
CA GLU A 243 3.95 25.87 11.97
C GLU A 243 3.42 25.92 10.54
N ASN A 244 3.61 24.86 9.73
CA ASN A 244 3.13 24.81 8.36
C ASN A 244 3.00 23.36 7.83
N PRO A 245 1.77 22.80 7.75
CA PRO A 245 1.54 21.44 7.25
C PRO A 245 2.10 21.17 5.86
N LEU A 246 2.19 22.18 4.98
CA LEU A 246 2.75 22.04 3.63
C LEU A 246 4.24 21.69 3.62
N LEU A 247 4.96 21.84 4.73
CA LEU A 247 6.36 21.41 4.81
C LEU A 247 6.49 19.90 4.87
N HIS A 248 5.46 19.21 5.41
CA HIS A 248 5.43 17.77 5.57
C HIS A 248 4.49 17.10 4.57
N TYR A 249 3.29 17.63 4.38
CA TYR A 249 2.31 17.09 3.45
C TYR A 249 2.36 17.82 2.12
N HIS A 250 2.39 17.04 1.03
CA HIS A 250 2.24 17.57 -0.31
C HIS A 250 0.76 17.63 -0.73
N ALA A 251 0.00 16.61 -0.33
CA ALA A 251 -1.43 16.48 -0.56
C ALA A 251 -2.15 15.85 0.63
N ILE A 252 -3.45 16.09 0.72
CA ILE A 252 -4.37 15.56 1.74
C ILE A 252 -5.64 15.01 1.10
N GLY A 253 -6.51 14.41 1.90
CA GLY A 253 -7.80 13.91 1.43
C GLY A 253 -7.67 12.71 0.50
N ILE A 254 -6.61 11.93 0.64
CA ILE A 254 -6.34 10.73 -0.15
C ILE A 254 -7.06 9.53 0.48
N ARG A 255 -7.84 8.80 -0.33
CA ARG A 255 -8.47 7.57 0.13
C ARG A 255 -7.54 6.37 0.03
N ASN A 256 -7.18 5.96 -1.19
CA ASN A 256 -6.38 4.77 -1.44
C ASN A 256 -5.65 4.87 -2.79
N SER A 257 -4.49 5.49 -2.78
CA SER A 257 -3.65 5.68 -3.95
C SER A 257 -2.65 4.53 -4.10
N PHE A 258 -2.59 3.92 -5.28
CA PHE A 258 -1.66 2.84 -5.62
C PHE A 258 -0.56 3.28 -6.57
N GLY A 259 -0.83 4.23 -7.44
CA GLY A 259 0.15 4.79 -8.36
C GLY A 259 0.57 6.18 -7.94
N LEU A 260 1.87 6.42 -7.90
CA LEU A 260 2.46 7.74 -7.65
C LEU A 260 3.68 7.90 -8.53
N THR A 261 3.68 8.92 -9.40
CA THR A 261 4.79 9.14 -10.32
C THR A 261 4.99 10.61 -10.62
N VAL A 262 6.23 10.97 -10.95
CA VAL A 262 6.59 12.30 -11.46
C VAL A 262 6.79 12.19 -12.97
N ASP A 263 6.11 13.04 -13.73
CA ASP A 263 6.36 13.19 -15.16
C ASP A 263 7.79 13.76 -15.38
N PRO A 264 8.68 13.01 -16.03
CA PRO A 264 10.09 13.43 -16.17
C PRO A 264 10.28 14.64 -17.07
N LEU A 265 9.27 15.05 -17.85
CA LEU A 265 9.36 16.20 -18.75
C LEU A 265 8.85 17.46 -18.08
N THR A 266 7.79 17.38 -17.32
CA THR A 266 7.13 18.54 -16.71
C THR A 266 7.48 18.73 -15.23
N GLY A 267 7.87 17.65 -14.55
CA GLY A 267 8.05 17.61 -13.10
C GLY A 267 6.75 17.51 -12.32
N ASN A 268 5.61 17.35 -13.00
CA ASN A 268 4.32 17.21 -12.38
C ASN A 268 4.19 15.86 -11.65
N LEU A 269 3.63 15.90 -10.45
CA LEU A 269 3.28 14.71 -9.69
C LEU A 269 1.87 14.26 -10.07
N TRP A 270 1.73 12.97 -10.30
CA TRP A 270 0.47 12.30 -10.62
C TRP A 270 0.22 11.15 -9.67
N ASP A 271 -1.04 10.92 -9.31
CA ASP A 271 -1.43 9.71 -8.60
C ASP A 271 -2.61 9.02 -9.28
N THR A 272 -2.83 7.76 -8.92
CA THR A 272 -4.03 6.99 -9.24
C THR A 272 -4.70 6.57 -7.96
N GLU A 273 -5.95 6.96 -7.77
CA GLU A 273 -6.70 6.77 -6.53
C GLU A 273 -7.94 5.90 -6.74
N ASN A 274 -8.13 4.92 -5.84
CA ASN A 274 -9.27 4.00 -5.90
C ASN A 274 -10.45 4.53 -5.09
N GLY A 275 -11.61 4.63 -5.74
CA GLY A 275 -12.86 4.98 -5.11
C GLY A 275 -13.46 3.85 -4.27
N PRO A 276 -14.48 4.14 -3.43
CA PRO A 276 -15.13 3.14 -2.58
C PRO A 276 -16.05 2.20 -3.37
N GLU A 277 -16.91 2.74 -4.19
CA GLU A 277 -17.89 2.04 -5.04
C GLU A 277 -18.01 2.72 -6.40
N ASP A 278 -17.88 4.05 -6.39
CA ASP A 278 -17.91 4.91 -7.57
C ASP A 278 -16.63 5.73 -7.62
N PHE A 279 -16.23 6.10 -8.80
CA PHE A 279 -15.12 6.96 -9.15
C PHE A 279 -13.75 6.49 -8.67
N ASP A 280 -13.01 5.89 -9.59
CA ASP A 280 -11.55 5.87 -9.51
C ASP A 280 -11.02 7.12 -10.23
N GLU A 281 -9.83 7.57 -9.85
CA GLU A 281 -9.30 8.87 -10.27
C GLU A 281 -7.87 8.78 -10.78
N ILE A 282 -7.53 9.72 -11.68
CA ILE A 282 -6.16 10.14 -11.96
C ILE A 282 -6.06 11.62 -11.64
N ASN A 283 -5.19 11.96 -10.72
CA ASN A 283 -5.03 13.30 -10.19
C ASN A 283 -3.70 13.94 -10.59
N LEU A 284 -3.75 15.21 -11.00
CA LEU A 284 -2.58 16.08 -11.06
C LEU A 284 -2.35 16.69 -9.67
N VAL A 285 -1.34 16.20 -8.98
CA VAL A 285 -1.12 16.51 -7.57
C VAL A 285 -0.17 17.70 -7.41
N ASN A 286 -0.73 18.89 -7.37
CA ASN A 286 0.01 20.09 -7.04
C ASN A 286 0.32 20.19 -5.53
N SER A 287 1.32 20.96 -5.13
CA SER A 287 1.56 21.22 -3.71
C SER A 287 0.34 21.89 -3.06
N GLY A 288 -0.19 21.29 -2.01
CA GLY A 288 -1.44 21.73 -1.36
C GLY A 288 -2.70 21.14 -1.99
N PHE A 289 -2.59 20.10 -2.82
CA PHE A 289 -3.73 19.38 -3.36
C PHE A 289 -4.56 18.74 -2.23
N ASN A 290 -5.87 18.77 -2.40
CA ASN A 290 -6.84 18.11 -1.55
C ASN A 290 -7.78 17.29 -2.44
N SER A 291 -7.71 15.96 -2.35
CA SER A 291 -8.54 15.04 -3.15
C SER A 291 -10.00 15.01 -2.71
N GLY A 292 -10.30 15.47 -1.48
CA GLY A 292 -11.69 15.63 -1.03
C GLY A 292 -12.27 14.47 -0.22
N TRP A 293 -11.57 13.36 -0.10
CA TRP A 293 -12.02 12.21 0.69
C TRP A 293 -12.18 12.59 2.17
N ASP A 294 -13.27 12.25 2.87
CA ASP A 294 -14.36 11.32 2.51
C ASP A 294 -15.65 12.03 2.00
N ILE A 295 -15.55 13.33 1.72
CA ILE A 295 -16.71 14.14 1.27
C ILE A 295 -16.97 13.91 -0.22
N ALA A 296 -15.93 13.75 -1.01
CA ALA A 296 -15.99 13.58 -2.45
C ALA A 296 -15.07 12.45 -2.95
N MET A 297 -15.51 11.81 -4.01
CA MET A 297 -14.75 11.03 -4.97
C MET A 297 -15.31 11.36 -6.35
N GLY A 298 -14.44 11.54 -7.34
CA GLY A 298 -14.84 12.03 -8.65
C GLY A 298 -15.15 13.54 -8.65
N PRO A 299 -15.70 14.06 -9.75
CA PRO A 299 -16.08 15.46 -9.85
C PRO A 299 -17.14 15.83 -8.81
N ILE A 300 -16.90 16.89 -8.05
CA ILE A 300 -17.78 17.26 -6.96
C ILE A 300 -19.04 18.01 -7.40
N THR A 301 -20.10 17.83 -6.63
CA THR A 301 -21.31 18.65 -6.69
C THR A 301 -21.14 19.94 -5.88
N GLU A 302 -22.00 20.94 -6.14
CA GLU A 302 -22.04 22.17 -5.34
C GLU A 302 -22.31 21.89 -3.85
N GLU A 303 -23.11 20.86 -3.53
CA GLU A 303 -23.40 20.46 -2.16
C GLU A 303 -22.15 19.89 -1.48
N GLN A 304 -21.41 19.01 -2.14
CA GLN A 304 -20.14 18.45 -1.61
C GLN A 304 -19.10 19.54 -1.44
N ASN A 305 -18.96 20.44 -2.43
CA ASN A 305 -18.00 21.55 -2.34
C ASN A 305 -18.24 22.43 -1.10
N SER A 306 -19.50 22.64 -0.73
CA SER A 306 -19.84 23.40 0.49
C SER A 306 -19.43 22.70 1.79
N LYS A 307 -19.15 21.40 1.75
CA LYS A 307 -18.80 20.57 2.90
C LYS A 307 -17.29 20.32 3.01
N ILE A 308 -16.53 20.52 1.92
CA ILE A 308 -15.07 20.38 1.96
C ILE A 308 -14.49 21.42 2.89
N LEU A 309 -13.70 20.97 3.86
CA LEU A 309 -13.10 21.85 4.84
C LEU A 309 -12.03 22.73 4.21
N SER A 310 -12.04 23.99 4.57
CA SER A 310 -10.96 24.91 4.24
C SER A 310 -9.81 24.69 5.21
N ILE A 311 -8.75 24.07 4.74
CA ILE A 311 -7.49 23.88 5.48
C ILE A 311 -6.47 24.81 4.86
N GLU A 312 -5.83 25.66 5.68
CA GLU A 312 -4.85 26.63 5.19
C GLU A 312 -3.74 25.95 4.41
N GLY A 313 -3.50 26.44 3.20
CA GLY A 313 -2.49 25.89 2.28
C GLY A 313 -2.98 24.72 1.42
N PHE A 314 -4.17 24.16 1.65
CA PHE A 314 -4.74 23.08 0.85
C PHE A 314 -6.02 23.51 0.15
N GLN A 315 -6.12 23.10 -1.12
CA GLN A 315 -7.27 23.40 -1.95
C GLN A 315 -7.75 22.15 -2.66
N TYR A 316 -9.07 21.91 -2.60
CA TYR A 316 -9.71 20.88 -3.40
C TYR A 316 -9.50 21.15 -4.89
N SER A 317 -9.24 20.10 -5.65
CA SER A 317 -9.22 20.12 -7.09
C SER A 317 -9.92 18.87 -7.63
N ASP A 318 -10.77 19.02 -8.65
CA ASP A 318 -11.35 17.89 -9.36
C ASP A 318 -10.24 17.02 -9.97
N PRO A 319 -10.47 15.69 -10.10
CA PRO A 319 -9.56 14.81 -10.81
C PRO A 319 -9.43 15.19 -12.29
N GLU A 320 -8.24 15.01 -12.87
CA GLU A 320 -8.04 15.16 -14.33
C GLU A 320 -8.82 14.11 -15.13
N PHE A 321 -8.91 12.89 -14.59
CA PHE A 321 -9.75 11.82 -15.11
C PHE A 321 -10.42 11.07 -13.97
N SER A 322 -11.66 10.66 -14.19
CA SER A 322 -12.39 9.78 -13.27
C SER A 322 -13.31 8.83 -14.05
N TRP A 323 -13.58 7.69 -13.43
CA TRP A 323 -14.50 6.68 -13.94
C TRP A 323 -15.63 6.50 -12.95
N GLU A 324 -16.86 6.76 -13.38
CA GLU A 324 -18.05 6.60 -12.54
C GLU A 324 -18.16 5.19 -11.92
N ARG A 325 -17.69 4.18 -12.63
CA ARG A 325 -17.61 2.82 -12.13
C ARG A 325 -16.18 2.46 -11.81
N THR A 326 -15.91 2.04 -10.57
CA THR A 326 -14.58 1.67 -10.12
C THR A 326 -13.97 0.53 -10.96
N VAL A 327 -12.73 0.71 -11.36
CA VAL A 327 -11.93 -0.26 -12.10
C VAL A 327 -10.62 -0.60 -11.40
N ALA A 328 -10.38 0.00 -10.22
CA ALA A 328 -9.17 -0.11 -9.42
C ALA A 328 -7.90 0.17 -10.23
N PRO A 329 -7.63 1.43 -10.63
CA PRO A 329 -6.42 1.81 -11.32
C PRO A 329 -5.22 1.58 -10.39
N THR A 330 -4.54 0.49 -10.61
CA THR A 330 -3.29 0.19 -9.93
C THR A 330 -2.15 0.68 -10.80
N GLY A 331 -1.38 1.61 -10.33
CA GLY A 331 -0.37 2.43 -10.98
C GLY A 331 0.55 1.83 -12.00
#